data_9c2a1a976eeda3ea551297be126da1f0
#
_entry.id   9c2a1a976eeda3ea551297be126da1f0
#
_cell.length_a   1.000
_cell.length_b   1.000
_cell.length_c   1.000
_cell.angle_alpha   90.00
_cell.angle_beta   90.00
_cell.angle_gamma   90.00
#
_symmetry.space_group_name_H-M   'P 1'
#
loop_
_entity.id
_entity.type
_entity.pdbx_description
1 polymer ?
#
loop_
_entity_poly.entity_id
_entity_poly.type
_entity_poly.pdbx_seq_one_letter_code
_entity_poly.pdbx_strand_id
1 'polypeptide(L)'
;TYGDRHAEVYDDWYGDDGGIAVSHIGSPEAVAEVIAGLANGGQVLELGVGTGRLALPVAAMGFDVTGLDASPAMLDVLRAKPGADRLTLIEGDMADPVGLDDASFSVVLIGFNTLFNLTTESAQAACIGHIARLLEPGGRFVMEAFVPDPGAHDGMSMRAVELDRVVMDVTVTDLETQQITGQRIEITEAGNRMFPYHLRYATPEQVGKMAAAEGLELEHRWADWSRSEFTGDSGYHVSVWRRPT
;
A
#
# COMPACT_ATOMS: atom_id res chain seq x y z
N THR A 1 2.91 15.21 -5.26
CA THR A 1 2.30 13.86 -5.11
C THR A 1 1.44 13.80 -3.85
N TYR A 2 0.70 12.69 -3.66
CA TYR A 2 0.03 12.38 -2.39
C TYR A 2 1.05 12.39 -1.25
N GLY A 3 2.14 11.68 -1.42
CA GLY A 3 3.19 11.54 -0.42
C GLY A 3 3.79 12.86 0.05
N ASP A 4 4.07 13.81 -0.86
CA ASP A 4 4.70 15.09 -0.49
C ASP A 4 3.86 15.91 0.50
N ARG A 5 2.53 15.78 0.46
CA ARG A 5 1.63 16.49 1.38
C ARG A 5 1.43 15.78 2.71
N HIS A 6 1.68 14.46 2.74
CA HIS A 6 1.39 13.62 3.91
C HIS A 6 2.66 13.23 4.68
N ALA A 7 3.85 13.41 4.11
CA ALA A 7 5.11 12.90 4.67
C ALA A 7 5.34 13.30 6.14
N GLU A 8 5.05 14.56 6.49
CA GLU A 8 5.27 15.08 7.85
C GLU A 8 4.32 14.47 8.91
N VAL A 9 3.14 14.01 8.50
CA VAL A 9 2.09 13.53 9.42
C VAL A 9 1.80 12.04 9.26
N TYR A 10 2.45 11.40 8.29
CA TYR A 10 2.13 10.02 7.90
C TYR A 10 2.36 9.04 9.05
N ASP A 11 3.49 9.16 9.73
CA ASP A 11 3.83 8.27 10.84
C ASP A 11 2.92 8.49 12.07
N ASP A 12 2.49 9.75 12.33
CA ASP A 12 1.52 10.05 13.39
C ASP A 12 0.14 9.42 13.11
N TRP A 13 -0.20 9.26 11.83
CA TRP A 13 -1.50 8.70 11.45
C TRP A 13 -1.49 7.19 11.27
N TYR A 14 -0.37 6.63 10.84
CA TYR A 14 -0.25 5.23 10.42
C TYR A 14 0.91 4.48 11.10
N GLY A 15 1.60 5.11 12.05
CA GLY A 15 2.71 4.53 12.79
C GLY A 15 2.29 3.46 13.81
N ASP A 16 3.30 2.87 14.45
CA ASP A 16 3.16 1.69 15.32
C ASP A 16 2.41 1.96 16.65
N ASP A 17 2.37 3.21 17.08
CA ASP A 17 1.80 3.62 18.37
C ASP A 17 0.26 3.81 18.38
N GLY A 18 -0.45 3.25 17.42
CA GLY A 18 -1.90 3.29 17.38
C GLY A 18 -2.48 4.56 16.76
N GLY A 19 -1.88 5.01 15.67
CA GLY A 19 -2.38 6.13 14.86
C GLY A 19 -3.86 5.96 14.43
N ILE A 20 -4.39 7.02 13.89
CA ILE A 20 -5.83 7.25 13.58
C ILE A 20 -6.47 6.14 12.70
N ALA A 21 -5.68 5.27 12.05
CA ALA A 21 -6.16 4.31 11.06
C ALA A 21 -5.73 2.85 11.29
N VAL A 22 -5.09 2.51 12.40
CA VAL A 22 -4.30 1.26 12.55
C VAL A 22 -5.12 -0.01 12.80
N SER A 23 -6.38 0.06 13.18
CA SER A 23 -7.13 -1.13 13.64
C SER A 23 -7.36 -2.23 12.59
N HIS A 24 -7.07 -1.97 11.32
CA HIS A 24 -7.37 -2.91 10.23
C HIS A 24 -6.17 -3.36 9.39
N ILE A 25 -4.98 -2.78 9.61
CA ILE A 25 -3.84 -2.91 8.69
C ILE A 25 -2.88 -4.05 9.09
N GLY A 26 -3.02 -4.62 10.28
CA GLY A 26 -2.02 -5.53 10.87
C GLY A 26 -0.77 -4.79 11.35
N SER A 27 -0.06 -5.37 12.33
CA SER A 27 1.21 -4.78 12.77
C SER A 27 2.28 -4.96 11.70
N PRO A 28 3.23 -4.01 11.59
CA PRO A 28 4.35 -4.12 10.64
C PRO A 28 5.14 -5.42 10.78
N GLU A 29 5.30 -5.93 12.02
CA GLU A 29 5.99 -7.17 12.31
C GLU A 29 5.22 -8.39 11.78
N ALA A 30 3.90 -8.44 11.98
CA ALA A 30 3.06 -9.52 11.46
C ALA A 30 3.10 -9.55 9.92
N VAL A 31 3.10 -8.37 9.28
CA VAL A 31 3.28 -8.26 7.83
C VAL A 31 4.66 -8.79 7.42
N ALA A 32 5.72 -8.37 8.12
CA ALA A 32 7.09 -8.79 7.82
C ALA A 32 7.25 -10.32 7.93
N GLU A 33 6.64 -10.97 8.93
CA GLU A 33 6.65 -12.44 9.07
C GLU A 33 5.98 -13.13 7.87
N VAL A 34 4.85 -12.61 7.40
CA VAL A 34 4.16 -13.15 6.20
C VAL A 34 5.03 -12.98 4.96
N ILE A 35 5.58 -11.79 4.73
CA ILE A 35 6.44 -11.49 3.58
C ILE A 35 7.71 -12.34 3.61
N ALA A 36 8.36 -12.49 4.76
CA ALA A 36 9.54 -13.34 4.94
C ALA A 36 9.25 -14.80 4.57
N GLY A 37 8.10 -15.32 5.00
CA GLY A 37 7.66 -16.68 4.66
C GLY A 37 7.40 -16.86 3.15
N LEU A 38 6.92 -15.83 2.47
CA LEU A 38 6.66 -15.86 1.02
C LEU A 38 7.93 -15.66 0.19
N ALA A 39 8.86 -14.82 0.66
CA ALA A 39 10.12 -14.50 -0.03
C ALA A 39 11.13 -15.65 -0.02
N ASN A 40 11.05 -16.55 0.94
CA ASN A 40 11.91 -17.73 1.04
C ASN A 40 13.43 -17.43 0.85
N GLY A 41 13.88 -16.29 1.39
CA GLY A 41 15.27 -15.84 1.32
C GLY A 41 15.64 -15.02 0.07
N GLY A 42 14.71 -14.79 -0.86
CA GLY A 42 14.96 -13.95 -2.04
C GLY A 42 14.76 -12.44 -1.78
N GLN A 43 14.96 -11.63 -2.81
CA GLN A 43 14.83 -10.17 -2.73
C GLN A 43 13.36 -9.74 -2.67
N VAL A 44 13.10 -8.65 -1.94
CA VAL A 44 11.77 -8.06 -1.78
C VAL A 44 11.74 -6.66 -2.36
N LEU A 45 10.70 -6.35 -3.14
CA LEU A 45 10.41 -5.00 -3.62
C LEU A 45 9.12 -4.50 -2.98
N GLU A 46 9.13 -3.31 -2.39
CA GLU A 46 7.91 -2.60 -1.99
C GLU A 46 7.68 -1.41 -2.94
N LEU A 47 6.53 -1.41 -3.63
CA LEU A 47 6.08 -0.31 -4.47
C LEU A 47 5.19 0.63 -3.65
N GLY A 48 5.57 1.92 -3.60
CA GLY A 48 5.00 2.90 -2.70
C GLY A 48 5.47 2.70 -1.26
N VAL A 49 6.79 2.61 -1.08
CA VAL A 49 7.42 2.31 0.21
C VAL A 49 7.13 3.36 1.29
N GLY A 50 6.78 4.59 0.89
CA GLY A 50 6.45 5.69 1.79
C GLY A 50 7.55 5.95 2.81
N THR A 51 7.17 6.00 4.08
CA THR A 51 8.10 6.20 5.21
C THR A 51 8.72 4.89 5.73
N GLY A 52 8.52 3.76 5.02
CA GLY A 52 9.16 2.48 5.31
C GLY A 52 8.47 1.63 6.39
N ARG A 53 7.19 1.84 6.64
CA ARG A 53 6.44 1.12 7.67
C ARG A 53 6.54 -0.41 7.53
N LEU A 54 6.53 -0.95 6.30
CA LEU A 54 6.64 -2.38 6.04
C LEU A 54 8.06 -2.80 5.65
N ALA A 55 8.77 -1.99 4.85
CA ALA A 55 10.11 -2.30 4.38
C ALA A 55 11.13 -2.44 5.52
N LEU A 56 11.09 -1.56 6.53
CA LEU A 56 12.05 -1.58 7.64
C LEU A 56 11.97 -2.87 8.46
N PRO A 57 10.80 -3.36 8.92
CA PRO A 57 10.69 -4.65 9.61
C PRO A 57 11.15 -5.84 8.76
N VAL A 58 10.83 -5.85 7.45
CA VAL A 58 11.29 -6.92 6.54
C VAL A 58 12.82 -6.91 6.43
N ALA A 59 13.44 -5.74 6.25
CA ALA A 59 14.90 -5.60 6.21
C ALA A 59 15.56 -5.98 7.55
N ALA A 60 14.89 -5.71 8.68
CA ALA A 60 15.37 -6.11 10.00
C ALA A 60 15.44 -7.63 10.18
N MET A 61 14.63 -8.39 9.43
CA MET A 61 14.70 -9.87 9.39
C MET A 61 15.83 -10.40 8.49
N GLY A 62 16.61 -9.52 7.86
CA GLY A 62 17.80 -9.88 7.06
C GLY A 62 17.53 -10.07 5.57
N PHE A 63 16.39 -9.62 5.06
CA PHE A 63 16.11 -9.61 3.62
C PHE A 63 16.72 -8.41 2.92
N ASP A 64 17.12 -8.60 1.66
CA ASP A 64 17.46 -7.51 0.77
C ASP A 64 16.15 -6.86 0.28
N VAL A 65 15.91 -5.62 0.71
CA VAL A 65 14.67 -4.89 0.40
C VAL A 65 14.98 -3.68 -0.46
N THR A 66 14.28 -3.60 -1.59
CA THR A 66 14.22 -2.40 -2.42
C THR A 66 12.88 -1.70 -2.20
N GLY A 67 12.90 -0.40 -1.94
CA GLY A 67 11.71 0.44 -1.81
C GLY A 67 11.65 1.47 -2.92
N LEU A 68 10.52 1.54 -3.62
CA LEU A 68 10.27 2.56 -4.64
C LEU A 68 9.12 3.47 -4.19
N ASP A 69 9.31 4.78 -4.28
CA ASP A 69 8.25 5.77 -4.04
C ASP A 69 8.41 6.98 -4.97
N ALA A 70 7.29 7.56 -5.38
CA ALA A 70 7.26 8.75 -6.22
C ALA A 70 7.42 10.06 -5.45
N SER A 71 7.42 10.00 -4.11
CA SER A 71 7.55 11.17 -3.23
C SER A 71 8.94 11.26 -2.61
N PRO A 72 9.77 12.22 -3.03
CA PRO A 72 11.06 12.47 -2.37
C PRO A 72 10.88 12.81 -0.89
N ALA A 73 9.79 13.50 -0.50
CA ALA A 73 9.53 13.83 0.90
C ALA A 73 9.30 12.59 1.76
N MET A 74 8.58 11.57 1.26
CA MET A 74 8.43 10.29 1.94
C MET A 74 9.75 9.56 2.08
N LEU A 75 10.55 9.51 1.01
CA LEU A 75 11.86 8.89 1.03
C LEU A 75 12.84 9.61 1.98
N ASP A 76 12.75 10.93 2.13
CA ASP A 76 13.58 11.69 3.06
C ASP A 76 13.22 11.36 4.52
N VAL A 77 11.92 11.23 4.83
CA VAL A 77 11.49 10.75 6.16
C VAL A 77 12.01 9.32 6.40
N LEU A 78 11.90 8.44 5.43
CA LEU A 78 12.41 7.07 5.53
C LEU A 78 13.92 7.04 5.75
N ARG A 79 14.70 7.79 4.97
CA ARG A 79 16.17 7.86 5.09
C ARG A 79 16.64 8.30 6.48
N ALA A 80 15.82 9.09 7.19
CA ALA A 80 16.13 9.54 8.55
C ALA A 80 15.88 8.48 9.63
N LYS A 81 15.19 7.38 9.32
CA LYS A 81 14.85 6.34 10.29
C LYS A 81 15.98 5.34 10.51
N PRO A 82 16.12 4.80 11.74
CA PRO A 82 17.05 3.71 12.02
C PRO A 82 16.80 2.50 11.11
N GLY A 83 17.86 1.95 10.53
CA GLY A 83 17.80 0.78 9.65
C GLY A 83 17.50 1.08 8.18
N ALA A 84 17.26 2.35 7.82
CA ALA A 84 17.06 2.74 6.42
C ALA A 84 18.29 2.51 5.53
N ASP A 85 19.48 2.48 6.13
CA ASP A 85 20.75 2.15 5.48
C ASP A 85 20.81 0.70 4.95
N ARG A 86 19.89 -0.16 5.35
CA ARG A 86 19.74 -1.53 4.84
C ARG A 86 18.86 -1.63 3.60
N LEU A 87 18.17 -0.54 3.24
CA LEU A 87 17.25 -0.49 2.11
C LEU A 87 17.93 0.09 0.87
N THR A 88 17.60 -0.46 -0.29
CA THR A 88 17.85 0.22 -1.57
C THR A 88 16.64 1.07 -1.89
N LEU A 89 16.79 2.41 -1.90
CA LEU A 89 15.67 3.35 -2.13
C LEU A 89 15.76 3.99 -3.51
N ILE A 90 14.65 3.89 -4.25
CA ILE A 90 14.51 4.40 -5.61
C ILE A 90 13.36 5.42 -5.63
N GLU A 91 13.63 6.63 -6.12
CA GLU A 91 12.60 7.58 -6.47
C GLU A 91 12.06 7.22 -7.87
N GLY A 92 10.77 6.92 -7.96
CA GLY A 92 10.17 6.48 -9.22
C GLY A 92 8.66 6.28 -9.16
N ASP A 93 8.05 6.14 -10.34
CA ASP A 93 6.62 5.85 -10.49
C ASP A 93 6.40 4.33 -10.54
N MET A 94 5.52 3.81 -9.69
CA MET A 94 5.17 2.39 -9.70
C MET A 94 4.41 1.97 -10.98
N ALA A 95 3.82 2.91 -11.72
CA ALA A 95 3.20 2.63 -13.01
C ALA A 95 4.23 2.44 -14.13
N ASP A 96 5.46 2.93 -13.94
CA ASP A 96 6.60 2.75 -14.86
C ASP A 96 7.91 2.66 -14.08
N PRO A 97 8.15 1.56 -13.34
CA PRO A 97 9.30 1.41 -12.46
C PRO A 97 10.58 1.15 -13.27
N VAL A 98 11.28 2.22 -13.64
CA VAL A 98 12.55 2.16 -14.36
C VAL A 98 13.72 1.82 -13.43
N GLY A 99 14.76 1.19 -13.98
CA GLY A 99 15.98 0.89 -13.25
C GLY A 99 15.92 -0.38 -12.39
N LEU A 100 14.86 -1.18 -12.54
CA LEU A 100 14.71 -2.49 -11.90
C LEU A 100 14.88 -3.61 -12.93
N ASP A 101 15.65 -4.63 -12.56
CA ASP A 101 15.94 -5.77 -13.43
C ASP A 101 14.75 -6.76 -13.46
N ASP A 102 14.52 -7.37 -14.64
CA ASP A 102 13.53 -8.41 -14.82
C ASP A 102 13.86 -9.67 -14.01
N ALA A 103 12.83 -10.33 -13.51
CA ALA A 103 12.94 -11.61 -12.79
C ALA A 103 13.93 -11.58 -11.61
N SER A 104 13.95 -10.47 -10.85
CA SER A 104 14.90 -10.23 -9.76
C SER A 104 14.31 -10.36 -8.37
N PHE A 105 12.98 -10.31 -8.25
CA PHE A 105 12.32 -10.27 -6.95
C PHE A 105 11.53 -11.54 -6.67
N SER A 106 11.72 -12.11 -5.49
CA SER A 106 10.89 -13.22 -4.98
C SER A 106 9.53 -12.74 -4.48
N VAL A 107 9.47 -11.51 -3.96
CA VAL A 107 8.21 -10.86 -3.58
C VAL A 107 8.19 -9.41 -4.06
N VAL A 108 7.07 -9.02 -4.67
CA VAL A 108 6.72 -7.61 -4.87
C VAL A 108 5.49 -7.31 -4.04
N LEU A 109 5.60 -6.31 -3.15
CA LEU A 109 4.56 -5.89 -2.21
C LEU A 109 3.98 -4.54 -2.61
N ILE A 110 2.66 -4.43 -2.55
CA ILE A 110 1.93 -3.16 -2.51
C ILE A 110 1.06 -3.18 -1.26
N GLY A 111 1.46 -2.45 -0.22
CA GLY A 111 0.71 -2.31 1.03
C GLY A 111 -0.31 -1.18 1.00
N PHE A 112 -1.24 -1.22 1.93
CA PHE A 112 -2.13 -0.13 2.32
C PHE A 112 -2.78 0.67 1.17
N ASN A 113 -3.52 0.00 0.29
CA ASN A 113 -4.28 0.64 -0.80
C ASN A 113 -3.41 1.41 -1.83
N THR A 114 -2.10 1.29 -1.79
CA THR A 114 -1.17 2.10 -2.60
C THR A 114 -1.45 1.98 -4.10
N LEU A 115 -1.88 0.82 -4.60
CA LEU A 115 -2.28 0.64 -6.00
C LEU A 115 -3.37 1.64 -6.43
N PHE A 116 -4.25 2.01 -5.52
CA PHE A 116 -5.39 2.89 -5.81
C PHE A 116 -4.99 4.36 -6.02
N ASN A 117 -3.76 4.75 -5.67
CA ASN A 117 -3.20 6.05 -6.05
C ASN A 117 -2.96 6.19 -7.57
N LEU A 118 -2.93 5.07 -8.30
CA LEU A 118 -3.01 5.06 -9.76
C LEU A 118 -4.48 5.25 -10.18
N THR A 119 -4.82 6.46 -10.62
CA THR A 119 -6.19 6.93 -10.78
C THR A 119 -6.88 6.47 -12.06
N THR A 120 -6.26 5.59 -12.83
CA THR A 120 -6.85 4.97 -14.03
C THR A 120 -6.66 3.46 -14.03
N GLU A 121 -7.61 2.74 -14.61
CA GLU A 121 -7.51 1.28 -14.76
C GLU A 121 -6.27 0.86 -15.57
N SER A 122 -5.97 1.62 -16.63
CA SER A 122 -4.80 1.34 -17.47
C SER A 122 -3.48 1.50 -16.70
N ALA A 123 -3.36 2.48 -15.80
CA ALA A 123 -2.17 2.65 -14.98
C ALA A 123 -2.05 1.52 -13.93
N GLN A 124 -3.16 1.09 -13.32
CA GLN A 124 -3.18 -0.05 -12.42
C GLN A 124 -2.79 -1.36 -13.13
N ALA A 125 -3.34 -1.59 -14.34
CA ALA A 125 -2.98 -2.76 -15.15
C ALA A 125 -1.51 -2.72 -15.58
N ALA A 126 -0.99 -1.56 -16.02
CA ALA A 126 0.42 -1.40 -16.36
C ALA A 126 1.35 -1.71 -15.18
N CYS A 127 1.01 -1.19 -13.99
CA CYS A 127 1.74 -1.51 -12.75
C CYS A 127 1.80 -3.03 -12.51
N ILE A 128 0.68 -3.73 -12.63
CA ILE A 128 0.61 -5.19 -12.45
C ILE A 128 1.42 -5.91 -13.53
N GLY A 129 1.43 -5.42 -14.77
CA GLY A 129 2.28 -5.94 -15.85
C GLY A 129 3.77 -5.81 -15.54
N HIS A 130 4.18 -4.66 -15.00
CA HIS A 130 5.56 -4.48 -14.54
C HIS A 130 5.90 -5.40 -13.37
N ILE A 131 4.98 -5.58 -12.39
CA ILE A 131 5.17 -6.53 -11.29
C ILE A 131 5.41 -7.95 -11.82
N ALA A 132 4.58 -8.42 -12.78
CA ALA A 132 4.75 -9.74 -13.37
C ALA A 132 6.11 -9.93 -14.06
N ARG A 133 6.64 -8.87 -14.70
CA ARG A 133 7.97 -8.86 -15.31
C ARG A 133 9.10 -8.91 -14.25
N LEU A 134 8.96 -8.15 -13.15
CA LEU A 134 9.98 -8.02 -12.11
C LEU A 134 10.08 -9.27 -11.21
N LEU A 135 8.99 -10.02 -11.03
CA LEU A 135 9.00 -11.25 -10.25
C LEU A 135 9.85 -12.33 -10.93
N GLU A 136 10.62 -13.07 -10.16
CA GLU A 136 11.25 -14.31 -10.60
C GLU A 136 10.22 -15.41 -10.85
N PRO A 137 10.53 -16.46 -11.66
CA PRO A 137 9.68 -17.64 -11.74
C PRO A 137 9.42 -18.24 -10.36
N GLY A 138 8.15 -18.42 -10.00
CA GLY A 138 7.73 -18.84 -8.66
C GLY A 138 7.60 -17.69 -7.63
N GLY A 139 7.98 -16.46 -7.99
CA GLY A 139 7.84 -15.28 -7.15
C GLY A 139 6.38 -14.86 -6.94
N ARG A 140 6.14 -13.99 -5.97
CA ARG A 140 4.80 -13.63 -5.52
C ARG A 140 4.55 -12.13 -5.53
N PHE A 141 3.42 -11.73 -6.08
CA PHE A 141 2.83 -10.40 -5.89
C PHE A 141 1.91 -10.43 -4.69
N VAL A 142 2.12 -9.54 -3.74
CA VAL A 142 1.29 -9.38 -2.54
C VAL A 142 0.68 -8.00 -2.53
N MET A 143 -0.63 -7.92 -2.36
CA MET A 143 -1.36 -6.66 -2.30
C MET A 143 -2.31 -6.65 -1.11
N GLU A 144 -2.30 -5.53 -0.37
CA GLU A 144 -3.30 -5.20 0.65
C GLU A 144 -4.17 -4.04 0.17
N ALA A 145 -5.49 -4.20 0.26
CA ALA A 145 -6.42 -3.12 -0.03
C ALA A 145 -7.77 -3.30 0.70
N PHE A 146 -8.51 -2.20 0.84
CA PHE A 146 -9.91 -2.29 1.25
C PHE A 146 -10.75 -2.92 0.13
N VAL A 147 -11.82 -3.61 0.54
CA VAL A 147 -12.87 -4.06 -0.38
C VAL A 147 -13.86 -2.91 -0.57
N PRO A 148 -14.08 -2.45 -1.81
CA PRO A 148 -14.99 -1.33 -2.04
C PRO A 148 -16.41 -1.65 -1.59
N ASP A 149 -16.98 -0.79 -0.76
CA ASP A 149 -18.41 -0.76 -0.43
C ASP A 149 -19.02 0.49 -1.08
N PRO A 150 -19.85 0.33 -2.11
CA PRO A 150 -20.39 1.45 -2.89
C PRO A 150 -21.29 2.42 -2.13
N GLY A 151 -21.34 2.48 -0.88
CA GLY A 151 -22.12 3.42 -0.09
C GLY A 151 -21.38 3.97 1.12
N ALA A 152 -20.25 3.33 1.45
CA ALA A 152 -19.58 3.58 2.72
C ALA A 152 -18.64 4.79 2.71
N HIS A 153 -18.31 5.33 1.53
CA HIS A 153 -17.27 6.34 1.40
C HIS A 153 -17.76 7.78 1.20
N ASP A 154 -19.06 7.99 1.04
CA ASP A 154 -19.59 9.35 0.89
C ASP A 154 -19.89 10.01 2.23
N GLY A 155 -19.53 11.30 2.33
CA GLY A 155 -19.87 12.11 3.48
C GLY A 155 -18.68 12.41 4.38
N MET A 156 -18.95 12.49 5.67
CA MET A 156 -17.99 12.86 6.71
C MET A 156 -17.81 11.71 7.70
N SER A 157 -16.58 11.34 7.95
CA SER A 157 -16.23 10.35 8.98
C SER A 157 -15.20 10.91 9.95
N MET A 158 -15.45 10.72 11.26
CA MET A 158 -14.50 11.13 12.31
C MET A 158 -13.39 10.10 12.41
N ARG A 159 -12.15 10.58 12.47
CA ARG A 159 -10.95 9.74 12.65
C ARG A 159 -10.38 9.84 14.05
N ALA A 160 -10.30 11.05 14.59
CA ALA A 160 -9.91 11.28 15.96
C ALA A 160 -10.66 12.49 16.54
N VAL A 161 -10.96 12.41 17.83
CA VAL A 161 -11.48 13.53 18.64
C VAL A 161 -10.68 13.56 19.92
N GLU A 162 -9.82 14.56 20.06
CA GLU A 162 -8.99 14.83 21.22
C GLU A 162 -9.38 16.20 21.81
N LEU A 163 -8.84 16.57 22.97
CA LEU A 163 -9.20 17.84 23.61
C LEU A 163 -8.77 19.07 22.81
N ASP A 164 -7.68 18.96 22.05
CA ASP A 164 -7.04 20.03 21.29
C ASP A 164 -6.94 19.77 19.79
N ARG A 165 -7.44 18.59 19.34
CA ARG A 165 -7.39 18.16 17.93
C ARG A 165 -8.62 17.38 17.51
N VAL A 166 -9.11 17.69 16.31
CA VAL A 166 -10.11 16.89 15.61
C VAL A 166 -9.56 16.51 14.23
N VAL A 167 -9.67 15.23 13.86
CA VAL A 167 -9.33 14.76 12.51
C VAL A 167 -10.54 14.08 11.90
N MET A 168 -10.90 14.49 10.68
CA MET A 168 -12.02 13.94 9.94
C MET A 168 -11.67 13.73 8.46
N ASP A 169 -12.33 12.78 7.83
CA ASP A 169 -12.32 12.64 6.37
C ASP A 169 -13.66 13.13 5.81
N VAL A 170 -13.59 13.87 4.70
CA VAL A 170 -14.75 14.25 3.89
C VAL A 170 -14.52 13.70 2.49
N THR A 171 -15.44 12.86 2.01
CA THR A 171 -15.26 12.10 0.76
C THR A 171 -16.48 12.15 -0.13
N VAL A 172 -16.24 12.08 -1.43
CA VAL A 172 -17.24 11.86 -2.48
C VAL A 172 -16.74 10.75 -3.39
N THR A 173 -17.63 9.80 -3.69
CA THR A 173 -17.37 8.67 -4.56
C THR A 173 -18.12 8.81 -5.88
N ASP A 174 -17.40 8.68 -6.98
CA ASP A 174 -17.98 8.48 -8.31
C ASP A 174 -17.99 6.97 -8.60
N LEU A 175 -19.18 6.38 -8.57
CA LEU A 175 -19.36 4.94 -8.80
C LEU A 175 -19.13 4.53 -10.26
N GLU A 176 -19.33 5.44 -11.22
CA GLU A 176 -19.16 5.15 -12.64
C GLU A 176 -17.67 5.02 -12.99
N THR A 177 -16.85 5.94 -12.47
CA THR A 177 -15.41 5.96 -12.69
C THR A 177 -14.61 5.22 -11.61
N GLN A 178 -15.28 4.76 -10.55
CA GLN A 178 -14.69 4.13 -9.38
C GLN A 178 -13.67 5.04 -8.65
N GLN A 179 -13.88 6.35 -8.67
CA GLN A 179 -12.99 7.33 -8.07
C GLN A 179 -13.51 7.81 -6.73
N ILE A 180 -12.61 7.98 -5.77
CA ILE A 180 -12.87 8.63 -4.49
C ILE A 180 -12.02 9.89 -4.42
N THR A 181 -12.68 11.04 -4.25
CA THR A 181 -12.04 12.32 -3.94
C THR A 181 -12.29 12.64 -2.49
N GLY A 182 -11.24 12.86 -1.72
CA GLY A 182 -11.35 13.12 -0.30
C GLY A 182 -10.43 14.21 0.21
N GLN A 183 -10.79 14.70 1.38
CA GLN A 183 -9.96 15.60 2.19
C GLN A 183 -9.90 15.01 3.59
N ARG A 184 -8.69 14.74 4.09
CA ARG A 184 -8.47 14.63 5.53
C ARG A 184 -8.25 16.02 6.08
N ILE A 185 -9.00 16.38 7.10
CA ILE A 185 -8.97 17.71 7.71
C ILE A 185 -8.56 17.55 9.16
N GLU A 186 -7.46 18.18 9.53
CA GLU A 186 -7.02 18.33 10.90
C GLU A 186 -7.35 19.74 11.37
N ILE A 187 -8.05 19.85 12.49
CA ILE A 187 -8.46 21.10 13.13
C ILE A 187 -7.80 21.16 14.49
N THR A 188 -7.04 22.23 14.77
CA THR A 188 -6.39 22.51 16.04
C THR A 188 -6.58 23.97 16.43
N GLU A 189 -6.17 24.38 17.63
CA GLU A 189 -6.15 25.80 18.02
C GLU A 189 -5.23 26.66 17.13
N ALA A 190 -4.18 26.05 16.55
CA ALA A 190 -3.23 26.74 15.66
C ALA A 190 -3.79 26.97 14.25
N GLY A 191 -4.91 26.31 13.90
CA GLY A 191 -5.55 26.41 12.59
C GLY A 191 -5.93 25.06 11.99
N ASN A 192 -6.30 25.10 10.72
CA ASN A 192 -6.74 23.92 9.98
C ASN A 192 -5.65 23.50 8.97
N ARG A 193 -5.41 22.18 8.87
CA ARG A 193 -4.58 21.59 7.80
C ARG A 193 -5.47 20.70 6.94
N MET A 194 -5.25 20.74 5.62
CA MET A 194 -6.01 19.96 4.66
C MET A 194 -5.09 19.05 3.85
N PHE A 195 -5.46 17.79 3.77
CA PHE A 195 -4.68 16.74 3.13
C PHE A 195 -5.55 16.06 2.06
N PRO A 196 -5.55 16.60 0.81
CA PRO A 196 -6.34 16.06 -0.27
C PRO A 196 -5.79 14.71 -0.73
N TYR A 197 -6.72 13.80 -1.07
CA TYR A 197 -6.39 12.57 -1.77
C TYR A 197 -7.40 12.29 -2.87
N HIS A 198 -6.93 11.62 -3.89
CA HIS A 198 -7.73 11.17 -5.02
C HIS A 198 -7.23 9.80 -5.43
N LEU A 199 -8.15 8.83 -5.46
CA LEU A 199 -7.81 7.44 -5.76
C LEU A 199 -8.88 6.81 -6.65
N ARG A 200 -8.49 5.77 -7.39
CA ARG A 200 -9.40 4.88 -8.09
C ARG A 200 -9.35 3.51 -7.43
N TYR A 201 -10.46 3.11 -6.80
CA TYR A 201 -10.54 1.76 -6.25
C TYR A 201 -10.77 0.71 -7.34
N ALA A 202 -10.36 -0.51 -7.06
CA ALA A 202 -10.70 -1.69 -7.86
C ALA A 202 -11.18 -2.80 -6.92
N THR A 203 -12.16 -3.60 -7.38
CA THR A 203 -12.60 -4.76 -6.60
C THR A 203 -11.53 -5.85 -6.63
N PRO A 204 -11.54 -6.78 -5.64
CA PRO A 204 -10.64 -7.94 -5.65
C PRO A 204 -10.71 -8.76 -6.95
N GLU A 205 -11.88 -8.82 -7.59
CA GLU A 205 -12.08 -9.51 -8.86
C GLU A 205 -11.45 -8.74 -10.04
N GLN A 206 -11.54 -7.40 -10.05
CA GLN A 206 -10.92 -6.57 -11.07
C GLN A 206 -9.40 -6.67 -11.00
N VAL A 207 -8.82 -6.57 -9.80
CA VAL A 207 -7.37 -6.78 -9.59
C VAL A 207 -6.96 -8.19 -10.02
N GLY A 208 -7.75 -9.21 -9.66
CA GLY A 208 -7.52 -10.59 -10.08
C GLY A 208 -7.53 -10.78 -11.61
N LYS A 209 -8.42 -10.07 -12.33
CA LYS A 209 -8.44 -10.10 -13.80
C LYS A 209 -7.20 -9.44 -14.40
N MET A 210 -6.76 -8.29 -13.86
CA MET A 210 -5.51 -7.64 -14.31
C MET A 210 -4.30 -8.56 -14.06
N ALA A 211 -4.21 -9.19 -12.89
CA ALA A 211 -3.14 -10.12 -12.57
C ALA A 211 -3.14 -11.36 -13.48
N ALA A 212 -4.31 -11.94 -13.73
CA ALA A 212 -4.44 -13.09 -14.62
C ALA A 212 -4.10 -12.77 -16.08
N ALA A 213 -4.38 -11.54 -16.56
CA ALA A 213 -3.99 -11.09 -17.89
C ALA A 213 -2.46 -11.08 -18.09
N GLU A 214 -1.71 -10.87 -17.01
CA GLU A 214 -0.25 -10.90 -16.98
C GLU A 214 0.33 -12.27 -16.56
N GLY A 215 -0.51 -13.32 -16.54
CA GLY A 215 -0.10 -14.68 -16.25
C GLY A 215 0.15 -14.99 -14.77
N LEU A 216 -0.29 -14.12 -13.86
CA LEU A 216 -0.20 -14.35 -12.41
C LEU A 216 -1.39 -15.19 -11.95
N GLU A 217 -1.15 -16.18 -11.11
CA GLU A 217 -2.15 -17.09 -10.56
C GLU A 217 -2.46 -16.74 -9.12
N LEU A 218 -3.74 -16.57 -8.74
CA LEU A 218 -4.14 -16.34 -7.35
C LEU A 218 -3.80 -17.57 -6.51
N GLU A 219 -2.89 -17.40 -5.54
CA GLU A 219 -2.48 -18.45 -4.60
C GLU A 219 -3.29 -18.37 -3.30
N HIS A 220 -3.45 -17.14 -2.76
CA HIS A 220 -4.20 -16.89 -1.54
C HIS A 220 -4.98 -15.58 -1.60
N ARG A 221 -6.11 -15.52 -0.87
CA ARG A 221 -6.79 -14.29 -0.50
C ARG A 221 -7.29 -14.42 0.93
N TRP A 222 -6.81 -13.54 1.79
CA TRP A 222 -7.15 -13.46 3.20
C TRP A 222 -7.88 -12.14 3.49
N ALA A 223 -8.65 -12.09 4.58
CA ALA A 223 -9.30 -10.87 5.03
C ALA A 223 -8.32 -9.91 5.73
N ASP A 224 -7.22 -10.43 6.28
CA ASP A 224 -6.20 -9.70 7.02
C ASP A 224 -4.83 -10.41 7.00
N TRP A 225 -3.83 -9.80 7.61
CA TRP A 225 -2.48 -10.37 7.72
C TRP A 225 -2.36 -11.55 8.69
N SER A 226 -3.38 -11.80 9.52
CA SER A 226 -3.49 -13.03 10.34
C SER A 226 -3.98 -14.24 9.53
N ARG A 227 -4.20 -14.06 8.21
CA ARG A 227 -4.68 -15.06 7.27
C ARG A 227 -6.10 -15.54 7.56
N SER A 228 -6.94 -14.67 8.13
CA SER A 228 -8.36 -14.94 8.32
C SER A 228 -9.05 -15.21 6.97
N GLU A 229 -10.09 -16.04 7.01
CA GLU A 229 -10.84 -16.38 5.79
C GLU A 229 -11.46 -15.13 5.15
N PHE A 230 -11.23 -14.97 3.85
CA PHE A 230 -11.87 -13.92 3.06
C PHE A 230 -13.28 -14.33 2.68
N THR A 231 -14.26 -13.50 3.03
CA THR A 231 -15.69 -13.72 2.77
C THR A 231 -16.30 -12.51 2.06
N GLY A 232 -17.57 -12.60 1.65
CA GLY A 232 -18.31 -11.47 1.07
C GLY A 232 -18.50 -10.27 2.00
N ASP A 233 -18.33 -10.46 3.31
CA ASP A 233 -18.43 -9.41 4.33
C ASP A 233 -17.06 -8.81 4.74
N SER A 234 -15.98 -9.28 4.12
CA SER A 234 -14.63 -8.77 4.41
C SER A 234 -14.46 -7.33 3.92
N GLY A 235 -14.11 -6.41 4.80
CA GLY A 235 -13.85 -5.00 4.46
C GLY A 235 -12.46 -4.74 3.86
N TYR A 236 -11.56 -5.72 3.97
CA TYR A 236 -10.18 -5.68 3.47
C TYR A 236 -9.80 -7.01 2.86
N HIS A 237 -8.74 -7.01 2.04
CA HIS A 237 -8.13 -8.23 1.57
C HIS A 237 -6.60 -8.10 1.50
N VAL A 238 -5.93 -9.22 1.80
CA VAL A 238 -4.54 -9.46 1.46
C VAL A 238 -4.56 -10.57 0.40
N SER A 239 -4.21 -10.23 -0.82
CA SER A 239 -4.18 -11.19 -1.93
C SER A 239 -2.76 -11.49 -2.35
N VAL A 240 -2.47 -12.75 -2.62
CA VAL A 240 -1.17 -13.26 -3.05
C VAL A 240 -1.36 -13.94 -4.40
N TRP A 241 -0.66 -13.45 -5.40
CA TRP A 241 -0.58 -14.09 -6.71
C TRP A 241 0.82 -14.62 -6.94
N ARG A 242 0.92 -15.74 -7.59
CA ARG A 242 2.19 -16.39 -7.95
C ARG A 242 2.47 -16.25 -9.43
N ARG A 243 3.72 -15.93 -9.79
CA ARG A 243 4.23 -16.11 -11.14
C ARG A 243 4.53 -17.60 -11.35
N PRO A 244 3.97 -18.29 -12.36
CA PRO A 244 4.32 -19.67 -12.66
C PRO A 244 5.82 -19.86 -12.92
N THR A 245 6.31 -21.08 -12.71
CA THR A 245 7.72 -21.48 -12.97
C THR A 245 7.96 -21.80 -14.42
#